data_21ba3cdda9f85a560e1be502acf7cff6
#
_entry.id   21ba3cdda9f85a560e1be502acf7cff6
#
_cell.length_a   1.000
_cell.length_b   1.000
_cell.length_c   1.000
_cell.angle_alpha   90.00
_cell.angle_beta   90.00
_cell.angle_gamma   90.00
#
_symmetry.space_group_name_H-M   'P 1'
#
loop_
_entity.id
_entity.type
_entity.pdbx_description
1 polymer ?
#
loop_
_entity_poly.entity_id
_entity_poly.type
_entity_poly.pdbx_seq_one_letter_code
_entity_poly.pdbx_strand_id
1 'polypeptide(L)'
;NVLLIMADDMGYSDLGCYGGEIETPRLDVLAKNGLRFTQFYNTARCWPTRAALLTGYYAQQVRRDSLPGVKRGKRPFWATLLPQMLKPAGYRSYHSGKWHIDGFPLANGFDRSYYVDNHGFFRLKSHYLDDKKQPATPISPKFYVTDAIADHAVTTLKEHAEKHAEKPFFHYLAFTAPHFPLHALPKDIERYRERYRQGWDKIRSARWKKQKELGLAKGNVSPVEREVGPHHHFPDAYKILGSGEVRYPVPWNTLTQEQQAFQADKMAVHAAMIDSMDRAIGRVLDQLRKMKAFDDTLVLFLSDNGASAEVMVRGDGHDPKAPLGSAYTYLCLGAGWSTACNTPFRMHKTWVHEGGACTPLVAHWPNGIQARGEWRHTPGHA
;
A
#
# COMPACT_ATOMS: atom_id res chain seq x y z
N ASN A 1 12.45 3.57 -19.22
CA ASN A 1 11.66 2.54 -18.52
C ASN A 1 10.77 3.18 -17.45
N VAL A 2 9.74 2.46 -17.01
CA VAL A 2 8.84 2.89 -15.93
C VAL A 2 8.62 1.74 -14.95
N LEU A 3 8.90 1.98 -13.67
CA LEU A 3 8.53 1.11 -12.55
C LEU A 3 7.52 1.85 -11.67
N LEU A 4 6.26 1.44 -11.73
CA LEU A 4 5.16 1.97 -10.94
C LEU A 4 4.90 1.06 -9.75
N ILE A 5 5.25 1.50 -8.55
CA ILE A 5 5.13 0.74 -7.30
C ILE A 5 3.93 1.27 -6.52
N MET A 6 3.02 0.38 -6.14
CA MET A 6 1.83 0.75 -5.37
C MET A 6 1.73 -0.07 -4.08
N ALA A 7 1.59 0.61 -2.95
CA ALA A 7 1.16 0.04 -1.67
C ALA A 7 -0.37 0.01 -1.58
N ASP A 8 -0.91 -0.79 -0.68
CA ASP A 8 -2.34 -1.00 -0.43
C ASP A 8 -2.67 -0.63 1.02
N ASP A 9 -3.46 0.42 1.23
CA ASP A 9 -3.86 0.95 2.54
C ASP A 9 -2.72 1.56 3.38
N MET A 10 -1.65 2.04 2.78
CA MET A 10 -0.55 2.68 3.50
C MET A 10 -0.84 4.16 3.78
N GLY A 11 -0.68 4.58 5.04
CA GLY A 11 -0.93 5.96 5.47
C GLY A 11 0.14 6.96 4.99
N TYR A 12 -0.24 8.23 4.94
CA TYR A 12 0.61 9.33 4.45
C TYR A 12 1.94 9.43 5.19
N SER A 13 1.96 9.19 6.49
CA SER A 13 3.14 9.34 7.33
C SER A 13 3.84 8.02 7.68
N ASP A 14 3.51 6.91 7.03
CA ASP A 14 4.13 5.63 7.37
C ASP A 14 5.58 5.50 6.87
N LEU A 15 5.95 6.24 5.82
CA LEU A 15 7.33 6.27 5.32
C LEU A 15 8.24 7.16 6.19
N GLY A 16 9.50 6.77 6.36
CA GLY A 16 10.52 7.57 7.04
C GLY A 16 10.68 8.95 6.39
N CYS A 17 10.72 9.02 5.07
CA CYS A 17 10.83 10.27 4.31
C CYS A 17 9.56 11.15 4.36
N TYR A 18 8.45 10.67 4.93
CA TYR A 18 7.24 11.42 5.25
C TYR A 18 6.99 11.58 6.76
N GLY A 19 8.00 11.31 7.58
CA GLY A 19 8.00 11.56 9.02
C GLY A 19 7.67 10.34 9.89
N GLY A 20 7.51 9.16 9.29
CA GLY A 20 7.30 7.90 10.01
C GLY A 20 8.53 7.41 10.77
N GLU A 21 8.28 6.55 11.74
CA GLU A 21 9.31 5.83 12.50
C GLU A 21 9.52 4.40 11.97
N ILE A 22 8.72 3.98 10.99
CA ILE A 22 8.86 2.68 10.33
C ILE A 22 10.12 2.73 9.44
N GLU A 23 10.90 1.67 9.46
CA GLU A 23 12.13 1.59 8.69
C GLU A 23 11.83 1.33 7.21
N THR A 24 12.04 2.35 6.37
CA THR A 24 11.83 2.29 4.91
C THR A 24 13.06 2.80 4.15
N PRO A 25 14.27 2.26 4.43
CA PRO A 25 15.52 2.83 3.92
C PRO A 25 15.62 2.83 2.39
N ARG A 26 14.97 1.89 1.68
CA ARG A 26 15.01 1.83 0.22
C ARG A 26 14.18 2.94 -0.42
N LEU A 27 12.99 3.17 0.09
CA LEU A 27 12.12 4.27 -0.33
C LEU A 27 12.67 5.64 0.11
N ASP A 28 13.26 5.71 1.29
CA ASP A 28 13.90 6.94 1.80
C ASP A 28 15.08 7.37 0.92
N VAL A 29 15.87 6.43 0.41
CA VAL A 29 16.96 6.71 -0.54
C VAL A 29 16.41 7.19 -1.89
N LEU A 30 15.33 6.60 -2.42
CA LEU A 30 14.67 7.11 -3.63
C LEU A 30 14.18 8.56 -3.41
N ALA A 31 13.53 8.83 -2.29
CA ALA A 31 13.04 10.16 -1.92
C ALA A 31 14.17 11.19 -1.77
N LYS A 32 15.28 10.81 -1.13
CA LYS A 32 16.46 11.66 -0.96
C LYS A 32 17.12 12.05 -2.29
N ASN A 33 17.05 11.16 -3.27
CA ASN A 33 17.65 11.34 -4.60
C ASN A 33 16.61 11.61 -5.70
N GLY A 34 15.40 11.99 -5.34
CA GLY A 34 14.29 12.25 -6.24
C GLY A 34 13.38 13.35 -5.70
N LEU A 35 12.12 13.25 -6.00
CA LEU A 35 11.06 14.19 -5.60
C LEU A 35 10.08 13.53 -4.65
N ARG A 36 9.56 14.32 -3.71
CA ARG A 36 8.46 13.99 -2.83
C ARG A 36 7.31 14.96 -3.06
N PHE A 37 6.09 14.44 -3.16
CA PHE A 37 4.91 15.27 -3.37
C PHE A 37 4.10 15.40 -2.09
N THR A 38 3.70 16.63 -1.76
CA THR A 38 2.92 16.92 -0.55
C THR A 38 1.42 16.82 -0.78
N GLN A 39 0.97 16.90 -2.03
CA GLN A 39 -0.42 16.97 -2.44
C GLN A 39 -0.68 16.02 -3.62
N PHE A 40 -0.54 14.71 -3.38
CA PHE A 40 -0.90 13.72 -4.38
C PHE A 40 -2.16 12.99 -3.94
N TYR A 41 -3.17 13.08 -4.79
CA TYR A 41 -4.52 12.64 -4.48
C TYR A 41 -4.90 11.34 -5.21
N ASN A 42 -5.86 10.65 -4.62
CA ASN A 42 -6.49 9.45 -5.14
C ASN A 42 -8.00 9.47 -4.82
N THR A 43 -8.70 8.38 -5.09
CA THR A 43 -10.15 8.30 -4.86
C THR A 43 -10.51 7.78 -3.47
N ALA A 44 -9.62 7.83 -2.51
CA ALA A 44 -9.76 7.31 -1.15
C ALA A 44 -10.13 5.81 -1.04
N ARG A 45 -10.00 5.06 -2.15
CA ARG A 45 -10.37 3.65 -2.24
C ARG A 45 -9.56 2.90 -3.30
N CYS A 46 -9.24 1.63 -3.03
CA CYS A 46 -8.30 0.84 -3.83
C CYS A 46 -8.72 0.66 -5.31
N TRP A 47 -9.89 0.06 -5.60
CA TRP A 47 -10.25 -0.22 -7.01
C TRP A 47 -10.50 1.03 -7.87
N PRO A 48 -11.13 2.12 -7.36
CA PRO A 48 -11.28 3.33 -8.17
C PRO A 48 -9.95 4.01 -8.45
N THR A 49 -9.07 4.10 -7.44
CA THR A 49 -7.72 4.67 -7.60
C THR A 49 -6.92 3.90 -8.65
N ARG A 50 -6.93 2.55 -8.59
CA ARG A 50 -6.21 1.71 -9.55
C ARG A 50 -6.74 1.87 -10.96
N ALA A 51 -8.06 2.02 -11.11
CA ALA A 51 -8.68 2.30 -12.40
C ALA A 51 -8.30 3.69 -12.92
N ALA A 52 -8.36 4.73 -12.08
CA ALA A 52 -7.97 6.09 -12.46
C ALA A 52 -6.49 6.14 -12.89
N LEU A 53 -5.59 5.58 -12.07
CA LEU A 53 -4.15 5.56 -12.33
C LEU A 53 -3.79 4.87 -13.66
N LEU A 54 -4.42 3.75 -13.96
CA LEU A 54 -4.07 2.97 -15.16
C LEU A 54 -4.84 3.38 -16.43
N THR A 55 -5.88 4.20 -16.31
CA THR A 55 -6.64 4.70 -17.48
C THR A 55 -6.38 6.18 -17.76
N GLY A 56 -5.95 6.97 -16.77
CA GLY A 56 -5.86 8.43 -16.86
C GLY A 56 -7.23 9.14 -16.80
N TYR A 57 -8.30 8.44 -16.42
CA TYR A 57 -9.64 8.99 -16.27
C TYR A 57 -10.16 8.86 -14.85
N TYR A 58 -11.02 9.77 -14.43
CA TYR A 58 -11.70 9.59 -13.13
C TYR A 58 -12.47 8.26 -13.11
N ALA A 59 -12.42 7.57 -11.98
CA ALA A 59 -13.00 6.24 -11.82
C ALA A 59 -14.49 6.17 -12.19
N GLN A 60 -15.23 7.26 -11.96
CA GLN A 60 -16.65 7.39 -12.31
C GLN A 60 -16.85 7.40 -13.83
N GLN A 61 -16.01 8.09 -14.58
CA GLN A 61 -16.08 8.15 -16.05
C GLN A 61 -15.90 6.77 -16.67
N VAL A 62 -15.06 5.94 -16.07
CA VAL A 62 -14.78 4.57 -16.53
C VAL A 62 -15.61 3.50 -15.79
N ARG A 63 -16.67 3.89 -15.09
CA ARG A 63 -17.61 3.01 -14.36
C ARG A 63 -16.95 2.16 -13.27
N ARG A 64 -15.82 2.60 -12.76
CA ARG A 64 -15.11 1.88 -11.68
C ARG A 64 -15.41 2.44 -10.29
N ASP A 65 -16.30 3.43 -10.22
CA ASP A 65 -16.93 3.88 -8.97
C ASP A 65 -18.39 4.27 -9.23
N SER A 66 -19.17 4.50 -8.16
CA SER A 66 -20.57 4.85 -8.23
C SER A 66 -20.78 6.33 -7.99
N LEU A 67 -21.67 6.96 -8.77
CA LEU A 67 -22.25 8.27 -8.54
C LEU A 67 -23.76 8.17 -8.74
N PRO A 68 -24.56 9.12 -8.25
CA PRO A 68 -25.96 9.23 -8.63
C PRO A 68 -26.11 9.23 -10.16
N GLY A 69 -26.91 8.31 -10.69
CA GLY A 69 -27.11 8.13 -12.14
C GLY A 69 -26.01 7.35 -12.87
N VAL A 70 -24.89 7.03 -12.24
CA VAL A 70 -23.80 6.24 -12.85
C VAL A 70 -23.58 4.97 -12.05
N LYS A 71 -23.99 3.83 -12.61
CA LYS A 71 -23.77 2.52 -11.98
C LYS A 71 -22.34 2.03 -12.18
N ARG A 72 -21.73 1.52 -11.12
CA ARG A 72 -20.49 0.74 -11.20
C ARG A 72 -20.69 -0.46 -12.13
N GLY A 73 -19.71 -0.75 -12.98
CA GLY A 73 -19.78 -1.85 -13.92
C GLY A 73 -18.45 -2.11 -14.63
N LYS A 74 -18.54 -2.76 -15.77
CA LYS A 74 -17.39 -2.96 -16.66
C LYS A 74 -16.92 -1.62 -17.21
N ARG A 75 -15.61 -1.45 -17.29
CA ARG A 75 -14.96 -0.32 -17.93
C ARG A 75 -15.40 -0.23 -19.41
N PRO A 76 -15.69 0.97 -19.92
CA PRO A 76 -16.00 1.14 -21.36
C PRO A 76 -14.81 0.72 -22.23
N PHE A 77 -15.08 0.21 -23.43
CA PHE A 77 -14.03 -0.28 -24.35
C PHE A 77 -13.02 0.80 -24.76
N TRP A 78 -13.44 2.05 -24.84
CA TRP A 78 -12.57 3.18 -25.18
C TRP A 78 -11.59 3.57 -24.07
N ALA A 79 -11.86 3.19 -22.83
CA ALA A 79 -11.00 3.48 -21.69
C ALA A 79 -9.91 2.40 -21.57
N THR A 80 -8.92 2.48 -22.44
CA THR A 80 -7.76 1.57 -22.47
C THR A 80 -6.85 1.78 -21.26
N LEU A 81 -6.09 0.77 -20.87
CA LEU A 81 -5.12 0.86 -19.79
C LEU A 81 -3.73 1.23 -20.31
N LEU A 82 -2.88 1.78 -19.44
CA LEU A 82 -1.50 2.17 -19.74
C LEU A 82 -0.72 1.14 -20.58
N PRO A 83 -0.77 -0.19 -20.31
CA PRO A 83 -0.06 -1.16 -21.14
C PRO A 83 -0.49 -1.13 -22.60
N GLN A 84 -1.79 -0.97 -22.86
CA GLN A 84 -2.32 -0.87 -24.22
C GLN A 84 -1.89 0.43 -24.90
N MET A 85 -1.83 1.55 -24.14
CA MET A 85 -1.40 2.86 -24.64
C MET A 85 0.11 2.89 -24.93
N LEU A 86 0.91 2.19 -24.15
CA LEU A 86 2.38 2.15 -24.29
C LEU A 86 2.86 1.15 -25.35
N LYS A 87 2.03 0.17 -25.74
CA LYS A 87 2.37 -0.86 -26.71
C LYS A 87 2.81 -0.30 -28.09
N PRO A 88 2.12 0.68 -28.69
CA PRO A 88 2.59 1.30 -29.95
C PRO A 88 3.96 2.00 -29.85
N ALA A 89 4.36 2.43 -28.65
CA ALA A 89 5.68 2.99 -28.37
C ALA A 89 6.76 1.92 -28.10
N GLY A 90 6.46 0.64 -28.33
CA GLY A 90 7.39 -0.47 -28.22
C GLY A 90 7.58 -1.03 -26.81
N TYR A 91 6.83 -0.53 -25.82
CA TYR A 91 6.96 -1.03 -24.44
C TYR A 91 6.52 -2.48 -24.29
N ARG A 92 7.26 -3.21 -23.48
CA ARG A 92 6.78 -4.44 -22.84
C ARG A 92 6.23 -4.11 -21.46
N SER A 93 5.09 -4.72 -21.15
CA SER A 93 4.37 -4.39 -19.91
C SER A 93 4.24 -5.59 -19.00
N TYR A 94 4.53 -5.39 -17.71
CA TYR A 94 4.58 -6.44 -16.69
C TYR A 94 3.74 -6.06 -15.48
N HIS A 95 3.05 -7.05 -14.91
CA HIS A 95 2.25 -6.88 -13.70
C HIS A 95 2.68 -7.87 -12.63
N SER A 96 2.86 -7.41 -11.40
CA SER A 96 3.12 -8.25 -10.24
C SER A 96 2.33 -7.78 -9.04
N GLY A 97 1.39 -8.60 -8.57
CA GLY A 97 0.67 -8.37 -7.32
C GLY A 97 -0.85 -8.17 -7.45
N LYS A 98 -1.39 -7.21 -6.71
CA LYS A 98 -2.84 -6.92 -6.67
C LYS A 98 -3.30 -6.24 -7.95
N TRP A 99 -4.37 -6.79 -8.55
CA TRP A 99 -4.97 -6.22 -9.75
C TRP A 99 -6.14 -5.27 -9.43
N HIS A 100 -7.22 -5.79 -8.95
CA HIS A 100 -8.42 -5.08 -8.49
C HIS A 100 -9.06 -4.14 -9.53
N ILE A 101 -8.89 -4.46 -10.81
CA ILE A 101 -9.55 -3.83 -11.97
C ILE A 101 -10.40 -4.91 -12.66
N ASP A 102 -11.18 -4.54 -13.68
CA ASP A 102 -11.95 -5.50 -14.44
C ASP A 102 -11.09 -6.30 -15.43
N GLY A 103 -11.49 -7.53 -15.71
CA GLY A 103 -10.76 -8.48 -16.55
C GLY A 103 -9.45 -8.96 -15.92
N PHE A 104 -8.62 -9.62 -16.72
CA PHE A 104 -7.31 -10.09 -16.33
C PHE A 104 -6.19 -9.21 -16.91
N PRO A 105 -4.99 -9.18 -16.33
CA PRO A 105 -3.89 -8.33 -16.78
C PRO A 105 -3.48 -8.54 -18.23
N LEU A 106 -3.29 -9.78 -18.70
CA LEU A 106 -2.88 -10.03 -20.10
C LEU A 106 -3.95 -9.58 -21.09
N ALA A 107 -5.23 -9.81 -20.77
CA ALA A 107 -6.35 -9.33 -21.56
C ALA A 107 -6.41 -7.79 -21.63
N ASN A 108 -5.73 -7.10 -20.74
CA ASN A 108 -5.59 -5.65 -20.66
C ASN A 108 -4.22 -5.13 -21.13
N GLY A 109 -3.47 -5.94 -21.88
CA GLY A 109 -2.27 -5.52 -22.60
C GLY A 109 -0.94 -5.76 -21.89
N PHE A 110 -0.93 -6.40 -20.72
CA PHE A 110 0.32 -6.86 -20.10
C PHE A 110 0.87 -8.09 -20.85
N ASP A 111 2.19 -8.20 -20.93
CA ASP A 111 2.88 -9.34 -21.55
C ASP A 111 3.09 -10.50 -20.57
N ARG A 112 3.29 -10.18 -19.29
CA ARG A 112 3.43 -11.14 -18.19
C ARG A 112 2.69 -10.62 -16.97
N SER A 113 2.16 -11.54 -16.17
CA SER A 113 1.41 -11.18 -14.97
C SER A 113 1.53 -12.23 -13.87
N TYR A 114 1.72 -11.76 -12.65
CA TYR A 114 1.44 -12.53 -11.44
C TYR A 114 0.37 -11.78 -10.65
N TYR A 115 -0.88 -12.22 -10.77
CA TYR A 115 -2.02 -11.64 -10.09
C TYR A 115 -2.31 -12.42 -8.80
N VAL A 116 -2.25 -11.73 -7.67
CA VAL A 116 -2.56 -12.29 -6.34
C VAL A 116 -3.85 -11.68 -5.79
N ASP A 117 -4.67 -12.53 -5.17
CA ASP A 117 -5.80 -12.11 -4.37
C ASP A 117 -5.28 -11.56 -3.01
N ASN A 118 -5.93 -10.55 -2.47
CA ASN A 118 -5.42 -9.76 -1.35
C ASN A 118 -5.78 -10.31 0.04
N HIS A 119 -6.17 -11.57 0.14
CA HIS A 119 -6.58 -12.15 1.42
C HIS A 119 -5.57 -13.20 1.92
N GLY A 120 -4.78 -12.79 2.91
CA GLY A 120 -3.79 -13.62 3.57
C GLY A 120 -2.40 -13.53 2.94
N PHE A 121 -1.37 -13.37 3.78
CA PHE A 121 0.01 -13.18 3.34
C PHE A 121 0.85 -14.45 3.38
N PHE A 122 0.42 -15.45 4.17
CA PHE A 122 1.09 -16.76 4.28
C PHE A 122 0.42 -17.85 3.45
N ARG A 123 -0.65 -17.50 2.74
CA ARG A 123 -1.41 -18.42 1.88
C ARG A 123 -2.16 -17.65 0.81
N LEU A 124 -2.13 -18.14 -0.42
CA LEU A 124 -2.99 -17.69 -1.51
C LEU A 124 -4.02 -18.77 -1.82
N LYS A 125 -5.29 -18.48 -1.62
CA LYS A 125 -6.41 -19.35 -2.02
C LYS A 125 -6.67 -19.26 -3.53
N SER A 126 -6.40 -18.09 -4.12
CA SER A 126 -6.57 -17.83 -5.54
C SER A 126 -5.47 -16.88 -6.01
N HIS A 127 -4.75 -17.29 -7.03
CA HIS A 127 -3.76 -16.46 -7.73
C HIS A 127 -3.57 -16.97 -9.16
N TYR A 128 -2.98 -16.14 -10.00
CA TYR A 128 -2.89 -16.41 -11.43
C TYR A 128 -1.48 -16.06 -11.92
N LEU A 129 -0.92 -16.92 -12.76
CA LEU A 129 0.29 -16.64 -13.51
C LEU A 129 -0.07 -16.56 -14.99
N ASP A 130 0.21 -15.42 -15.63
CA ASP A 130 -0.15 -15.14 -17.01
C ASP A 130 -1.63 -15.49 -17.31
N ASP A 131 -2.52 -14.96 -16.44
CA ASP A 131 -3.98 -15.14 -16.43
C ASP A 131 -4.47 -16.60 -16.22
N LYS A 132 -3.56 -17.54 -15.99
CA LYS A 132 -3.88 -18.93 -15.68
C LYS A 132 -3.92 -19.16 -14.18
N LYS A 133 -5.05 -19.67 -13.69
CA LYS A 133 -5.22 -19.98 -12.26
C LYS A 133 -4.19 -20.99 -11.80
N GLN A 134 -3.58 -20.70 -10.66
CA GLN A 134 -2.61 -21.56 -10.01
C GLN A 134 -3.24 -22.32 -8.83
N PRO A 135 -2.68 -23.47 -8.43
CA PRO A 135 -3.08 -24.16 -7.21
C PRO A 135 -2.96 -23.26 -5.98
N ALA A 136 -3.85 -23.42 -5.00
CA ALA A 136 -3.75 -22.71 -3.74
C ALA A 136 -2.40 -23.04 -3.05
N THR A 137 -1.74 -22.03 -2.48
CA THR A 137 -0.51 -22.27 -1.72
C THR A 137 -0.87 -22.79 -0.31
N PRO A 138 -0.13 -23.76 0.23
CA PRO A 138 -0.28 -24.14 1.62
C PRO A 138 0.26 -23.02 2.54
N ILE A 139 -0.23 -22.98 3.79
CA ILE A 139 0.42 -22.16 4.83
C ILE A 139 1.81 -22.72 5.08
N SER A 140 2.84 -21.90 4.90
CA SER A 140 4.23 -22.31 5.02
C SER A 140 5.09 -21.17 5.56
N PRO A 141 6.05 -21.44 6.46
CA PRO A 141 7.00 -20.43 6.91
C PRO A 141 7.96 -19.95 5.81
N LYS A 142 7.99 -20.67 4.67
CA LYS A 142 8.80 -20.30 3.50
C LYS A 142 8.05 -19.47 2.46
N PHE A 143 6.76 -19.23 2.66
CA PHE A 143 5.93 -18.47 1.73
C PHE A 143 5.41 -17.20 2.38
N TYR A 144 5.71 -16.07 1.76
CA TYR A 144 5.15 -14.77 2.12
C TYR A 144 4.81 -13.99 0.85
N VAL A 145 3.56 -13.52 0.74
CA VAL A 145 3.03 -12.92 -0.50
C VAL A 145 3.85 -11.72 -0.96
N THR A 146 4.30 -10.88 -0.04
CA THR A 146 5.15 -9.71 -0.37
C THR A 146 6.43 -10.12 -1.07
N ASP A 147 7.06 -11.21 -0.61
CA ASP A 147 8.25 -11.77 -1.26
C ASP A 147 7.93 -12.37 -2.62
N ALA A 148 6.84 -13.14 -2.73
CA ALA A 148 6.42 -13.76 -3.99
C ALA A 148 6.12 -12.74 -5.09
N ILE A 149 5.52 -11.59 -4.74
CA ILE A 149 5.29 -10.47 -5.67
C ILE A 149 6.61 -9.90 -6.18
N ALA A 150 7.57 -9.66 -5.29
CA ALA A 150 8.88 -9.15 -5.68
C ALA A 150 9.72 -10.18 -6.46
N ASP A 151 9.64 -11.46 -6.11
CA ASP A 151 10.34 -12.54 -6.82
C ASP A 151 9.86 -12.66 -8.27
N HIS A 152 8.54 -12.55 -8.50
CA HIS A 152 8.01 -12.50 -9.86
C HIS A 152 8.53 -11.26 -10.61
N ALA A 153 8.54 -10.09 -9.98
CA ALA A 153 9.05 -8.86 -10.60
C ALA A 153 10.54 -8.99 -10.96
N VAL A 154 11.37 -9.53 -10.05
CA VAL A 154 12.80 -9.78 -10.31
C VAL A 154 12.98 -10.77 -11.46
N THR A 155 12.21 -11.86 -11.46
CA THR A 155 12.28 -12.90 -12.52
C THR A 155 11.91 -12.31 -13.87
N THR A 156 10.82 -11.53 -13.93
CA THR A 156 10.35 -10.91 -15.17
C THR A 156 11.34 -9.86 -15.70
N LEU A 157 11.98 -9.08 -14.82
CA LEU A 157 13.03 -8.13 -15.20
C LEU A 157 14.31 -8.82 -15.70
N LYS A 158 14.69 -9.96 -15.12
CA LYS A 158 15.79 -10.78 -15.64
C LYS A 158 15.47 -11.30 -17.05
N GLU A 159 14.28 -11.85 -17.23
CA GLU A 159 13.82 -12.31 -18.54
C GLU A 159 13.81 -11.17 -19.58
N HIS A 160 13.38 -9.97 -19.15
CA HIS A 160 13.42 -8.77 -20.00
C HIS A 160 14.84 -8.42 -20.43
N ALA A 161 15.80 -8.41 -19.51
CA ALA A 161 17.20 -8.09 -19.81
C ALA A 161 17.84 -9.11 -20.76
N GLU A 162 17.43 -10.38 -20.67
CA GLU A 162 17.96 -11.47 -21.51
C GLU A 162 17.35 -11.48 -22.92
N LYS A 163 16.05 -11.19 -23.05
CA LYS A 163 15.30 -11.43 -24.29
C LYS A 163 14.78 -10.17 -24.98
N HIS A 164 14.76 -9.04 -24.28
CA HIS A 164 14.08 -7.82 -24.73
C HIS A 164 14.83 -6.54 -24.32
N ALA A 165 16.14 -6.63 -24.11
CA ALA A 165 16.97 -5.51 -23.63
C ALA A 165 16.88 -4.24 -24.51
N GLU A 166 16.54 -4.41 -25.78
CA GLU A 166 16.37 -3.33 -26.76
C GLU A 166 15.03 -2.57 -26.62
N LYS A 167 14.09 -3.06 -25.82
CA LYS A 167 12.76 -2.49 -25.63
C LYS A 167 12.66 -1.77 -24.29
N PRO A 168 11.91 -0.67 -24.21
CA PRO A 168 11.53 -0.13 -22.90
C PRO A 168 10.51 -1.02 -22.22
N PHE A 169 10.47 -0.97 -20.88
CA PHE A 169 9.44 -1.66 -20.10
C PHE A 169 8.60 -0.71 -19.26
N PHE A 170 7.36 -1.13 -19.01
CA PHE A 170 6.47 -0.65 -17.97
C PHE A 170 6.19 -1.80 -17.00
N HIS A 171 6.55 -1.64 -15.73
CA HIS A 171 6.25 -2.64 -14.70
C HIS A 171 5.31 -2.04 -13.65
N TYR A 172 4.11 -2.58 -13.52
CA TYR A 172 3.17 -2.27 -12.44
C TYR A 172 3.39 -3.27 -11.29
N LEU A 173 4.09 -2.83 -10.26
CA LEU A 173 4.42 -3.59 -9.05
C LEU A 173 3.48 -3.19 -7.93
N ALA A 174 2.41 -3.97 -7.74
CA ALA A 174 1.29 -3.65 -6.86
C ALA A 174 1.25 -4.57 -5.65
N PHE A 175 1.85 -4.13 -4.55
CA PHE A 175 1.83 -4.90 -3.30
C PHE A 175 0.42 -4.96 -2.71
N THR A 176 0.17 -6.01 -1.92
CA THR A 176 -1.02 -6.14 -1.07
C THR A 176 -0.77 -5.58 0.33
N ALA A 177 0.49 -5.35 0.71
CA ALA A 177 0.88 -4.77 1.99
C ALA A 177 0.64 -3.24 2.00
N PRO A 178 0.27 -2.68 3.16
CA PRO A 178 -0.07 -3.33 4.43
C PRO A 178 -1.58 -3.55 4.66
N HIS A 179 -2.37 -3.85 3.62
CA HIS A 179 -3.81 -4.14 3.73
C HIS A 179 -4.09 -5.29 4.70
N PHE A 180 -5.21 -5.24 5.40
CA PHE A 180 -5.66 -6.35 6.27
C PHE A 180 -5.99 -7.62 5.46
N PRO A 181 -5.94 -8.82 6.06
CA PRO A 181 -5.52 -9.09 7.44
C PRO A 181 -4.04 -8.74 7.66
N LEU A 182 -3.75 -8.13 8.83
CA LEU A 182 -2.37 -7.79 9.16
C LEU A 182 -1.60 -9.08 9.49
N HIS A 183 -0.66 -9.41 8.63
CA HIS A 183 0.18 -10.60 8.74
C HIS A 183 1.64 -10.24 8.47
N ALA A 184 2.56 -10.60 9.35
CA ALA A 184 3.98 -10.39 9.14
C ALA A 184 4.83 -11.53 9.72
N LEU A 185 6.07 -11.63 9.28
CA LEU A 185 7.00 -12.62 9.79
C LEU A 185 7.31 -12.32 11.27
N PRO A 186 7.34 -13.34 12.16
CA PRO A 186 7.55 -13.12 13.61
C PRO A 186 8.79 -12.30 13.94
N LYS A 187 9.92 -12.54 13.24
CA LYS A 187 11.17 -11.80 13.39
C LYS A 187 11.03 -10.30 13.07
N ASP A 188 10.15 -9.97 12.11
CA ASP A 188 9.92 -8.57 11.72
C ASP A 188 8.97 -7.87 12.70
N ILE A 189 7.96 -8.57 13.22
CA ILE A 189 7.08 -8.06 14.30
C ILE A 189 7.89 -7.71 15.54
N GLU A 190 8.83 -8.57 15.95
CA GLU A 190 9.65 -8.40 17.15
C GLU A 190 10.44 -7.09 17.13
N ARG A 191 10.91 -6.64 15.95
CA ARG A 191 11.64 -5.37 15.78
C ARG A 191 10.81 -4.14 16.18
N TYR A 192 9.47 -4.25 16.14
CA TYR A 192 8.54 -3.15 16.37
C TYR A 192 7.73 -3.30 17.65
N ARG A 193 7.78 -4.43 18.35
CA ARG A 193 6.89 -4.80 19.47
C ARG A 193 6.80 -3.72 20.53
N GLU A 194 7.93 -3.18 21.00
CA GLU A 194 7.95 -2.21 22.09
C GLU A 194 7.73 -0.76 21.62
N ARG A 195 7.92 -0.49 20.32
CA ARG A 195 7.87 0.86 19.77
C ARG A 195 6.50 1.52 19.94
N TYR A 196 5.43 0.73 19.88
CA TYR A 196 4.05 1.22 19.87
C TYR A 196 3.34 1.17 21.23
N ARG A 197 3.99 0.69 22.28
CA ARG A 197 3.47 0.71 23.66
C ARG A 197 3.15 2.13 24.15
N GLN A 198 3.78 3.14 23.59
CA GLN A 198 3.53 4.55 23.90
C GLN A 198 2.21 5.11 23.36
N GLY A 199 1.56 4.38 22.43
CA GLY A 199 0.26 4.67 21.88
C GLY A 199 0.21 5.65 20.72
N TRP A 200 -0.94 5.64 20.04
CA TRP A 200 -1.14 6.41 18.79
C TRP A 200 -1.07 7.93 18.97
N ASP A 201 -1.47 8.48 20.12
CA ASP A 201 -1.41 9.94 20.34
C ASP A 201 0.04 10.45 20.37
N LYS A 202 0.93 9.72 21.04
CA LYS A 202 2.37 10.05 21.08
C LYS A 202 3.03 9.83 19.71
N ILE A 203 2.71 8.72 19.03
CA ILE A 203 3.22 8.44 17.69
C ILE A 203 2.77 9.54 16.71
N ARG A 204 1.48 9.91 16.72
CA ARG A 204 0.96 11.00 15.88
C ARG A 204 1.69 12.31 16.15
N SER A 205 1.91 12.65 17.40
CA SER A 205 2.62 13.87 17.79
C SER A 205 4.10 13.84 17.34
N ALA A 206 4.76 12.71 17.47
CA ALA A 206 6.14 12.53 17.02
C ALA A 206 6.26 12.64 15.50
N ARG A 207 5.37 11.99 14.74
CA ARG A 207 5.30 12.08 13.27
C ARG A 207 5.05 13.52 12.83
N TRP A 208 4.12 14.23 13.47
CA TRP A 208 3.86 15.65 13.19
C TRP A 208 5.08 16.52 13.42
N LYS A 209 5.77 16.35 14.56
CA LYS A 209 7.03 17.05 14.84
C LYS A 209 8.04 16.80 13.74
N LYS A 210 8.22 15.55 13.36
CA LYS A 210 9.17 15.16 12.29
C LYS A 210 8.79 15.75 10.93
N GLN A 211 7.51 15.79 10.58
CA GLN A 211 7.03 16.42 9.34
C GLN A 211 7.36 17.91 9.28
N LYS A 212 7.25 18.63 10.41
CA LYS A 212 7.69 20.04 10.49
C LYS A 212 9.20 20.19 10.31
N GLU A 213 10.00 19.33 10.96
CA GLU A 213 11.46 19.32 10.80
C GLU A 213 11.89 19.03 9.36
N LEU A 214 11.17 18.19 8.64
CA LEU A 214 11.41 17.87 7.24
C LEU A 214 10.93 18.98 6.28
N GLY A 215 10.24 20.02 6.78
CA GLY A 215 9.65 21.06 5.95
C GLY A 215 8.42 20.58 5.13
N LEU A 216 7.91 19.40 5.42
CA LEU A 216 6.76 18.78 4.74
C LEU A 216 5.45 19.52 5.05
N ALA A 217 5.28 19.96 6.29
CA ALA A 217 4.03 20.54 6.78
C ALA A 217 4.27 21.78 7.64
N LYS A 218 3.29 22.71 7.60
CA LYS A 218 3.27 23.96 8.38
C LYS A 218 1.96 24.05 9.15
N GLY A 219 1.91 24.91 10.17
CA GLY A 219 0.70 25.16 10.94
C GLY A 219 0.40 24.10 11.99
N ASN A 220 -0.84 23.67 12.10
CA ASN A 220 -1.34 22.74 13.11
C ASN A 220 -1.70 21.39 12.49
N VAL A 221 -1.51 20.32 13.26
CA VAL A 221 -2.03 19.00 12.89
C VAL A 221 -3.56 19.01 12.94
N SER A 222 -4.21 18.31 12.03
CA SER A 222 -5.68 18.17 12.07
C SER A 222 -6.14 17.52 13.37
N PRO A 223 -7.30 17.91 13.94
CA PRO A 223 -7.85 17.26 15.12
C PRO A 223 -8.14 15.77 14.86
N VAL A 224 -8.18 14.99 15.93
CA VAL A 224 -8.64 13.59 15.88
C VAL A 224 -10.13 13.55 16.14
N GLU A 225 -10.87 12.95 15.23
CA GLU A 225 -12.33 12.76 15.36
C GLU A 225 -12.62 11.59 16.30
N ARG A 226 -12.59 11.85 17.60
CA ARG A 226 -12.63 10.82 18.66
C ARG A 226 -13.89 9.95 18.67
N GLU A 227 -14.97 10.42 18.06
CA GLU A 227 -16.28 9.74 18.01
C GLU A 227 -16.55 9.11 16.64
N VAL A 228 -15.64 9.27 15.68
CA VAL A 228 -15.78 8.73 14.33
C VAL A 228 -15.00 7.42 14.22
N GLY A 229 -15.74 6.34 14.02
CA GLY A 229 -15.18 5.02 13.76
C GLY A 229 -15.09 4.71 12.25
N PRO A 230 -14.88 3.44 11.90
CA PRO A 230 -14.85 3.01 10.50
C PRO A 230 -16.20 3.30 9.81
N HIS A 231 -16.13 3.61 8.53
CA HIS A 231 -17.32 3.91 7.70
C HIS A 231 -18.31 2.74 7.66
N HIS A 232 -17.80 1.51 7.60
CA HIS A 232 -18.61 0.30 7.72
C HIS A 232 -18.42 -0.31 9.12
N HIS A 233 -19.54 -0.66 9.76
CA HIS A 233 -19.55 -1.25 11.08
C HIS A 233 -19.93 -2.73 11.02
N PHE A 234 -19.04 -3.60 11.51
CA PHE A 234 -19.23 -5.06 11.59
C PHE A 234 -19.18 -5.49 13.06
N PRO A 235 -20.32 -5.44 13.80
CA PRO A 235 -20.33 -5.68 15.26
C PRO A 235 -19.81 -7.06 15.64
N ASP A 236 -20.02 -8.09 14.82
CA ASP A 236 -19.55 -9.44 15.10
C ASP A 236 -18.01 -9.55 15.05
N ALA A 237 -17.33 -8.71 14.26
CA ALA A 237 -15.89 -8.69 14.25
C ALA A 237 -15.31 -8.28 15.63
N TYR A 238 -15.94 -7.34 16.32
CA TYR A 238 -15.50 -6.92 17.67
C TYR A 238 -15.71 -8.02 18.70
N LYS A 239 -16.78 -8.83 18.58
CA LYS A 239 -17.00 -10.00 19.44
C LYS A 239 -15.92 -11.06 19.22
N ILE A 240 -15.55 -11.31 17.95
CA ILE A 240 -14.54 -12.31 17.57
C ILE A 240 -13.14 -11.88 18.01
N LEU A 241 -12.79 -10.59 17.83
CA LEU A 241 -11.49 -10.05 18.18
C LEU A 241 -11.31 -9.82 19.70
N GLY A 242 -12.42 -9.78 20.45
CA GLY A 242 -12.42 -9.69 21.90
C GLY A 242 -12.23 -8.28 22.46
N SER A 243 -12.02 -8.21 23.78
CA SER A 243 -11.97 -7.00 24.60
C SER A 243 -10.81 -6.06 24.26
N GLY A 244 -9.75 -6.55 23.59
CA GLY A 244 -8.63 -5.73 23.13
C GLY A 244 -8.95 -4.82 21.95
N GLU A 245 -10.03 -5.11 21.18
CA GLU A 245 -10.39 -4.31 20.01
C GLU A 245 -11.22 -3.08 20.40
N VAL A 246 -10.95 -1.95 19.71
CA VAL A 246 -11.66 -0.70 19.94
C VAL A 246 -12.19 -0.10 18.64
N ARG A 247 -13.38 0.49 18.71
CA ARG A 247 -14.06 1.05 17.54
C ARG A 247 -13.58 2.46 17.18
N TYR A 248 -13.27 3.26 18.18
CA TYR A 248 -13.02 4.68 18.03
C TYR A 248 -11.58 5.06 18.38
N PRO A 249 -11.03 6.13 17.81
CA PRO A 249 -9.69 6.62 18.14
C PRO A 249 -9.71 7.40 19.46
N VAL A 250 -10.20 6.78 20.53
CA VAL A 250 -10.26 7.40 21.87
C VAL A 250 -8.84 7.76 22.37
N PRO A 251 -8.69 8.66 23.35
CA PRO A 251 -7.39 8.95 23.93
C PRO A 251 -6.71 7.66 24.46
N TRP A 252 -5.46 7.44 24.11
CA TRP A 252 -4.74 6.20 24.46
C TRP A 252 -4.75 5.86 25.95
N ASN A 253 -4.64 6.90 26.80
CA ASN A 253 -4.64 6.74 28.24
C ASN A 253 -6.00 6.35 28.85
N THR A 254 -7.07 6.34 28.08
CA THR A 254 -8.38 5.85 28.50
C THR A 254 -8.59 4.36 28.26
N LEU A 255 -7.67 3.74 27.51
CA LEU A 255 -7.71 2.32 27.23
C LEU A 255 -7.25 1.49 28.42
N THR A 256 -7.83 0.30 28.59
CA THR A 256 -7.33 -0.71 29.53
C THR A 256 -5.94 -1.20 29.12
N GLN A 257 -5.21 -1.80 30.02
CA GLN A 257 -3.89 -2.40 29.72
C GLN A 257 -3.98 -3.46 28.63
N GLU A 258 -5.04 -4.29 28.64
CA GLU A 258 -5.32 -5.30 27.61
C GLU A 258 -5.51 -4.66 26.24
N GLN A 259 -6.32 -3.60 26.16
CA GLN A 259 -6.54 -2.85 24.92
C GLN A 259 -5.24 -2.22 24.43
N GLN A 260 -4.47 -1.57 25.30
CA GLN A 260 -3.19 -0.98 24.92
C GLN A 260 -2.21 -2.02 24.38
N ALA A 261 -2.11 -3.18 25.02
CA ALA A 261 -1.25 -4.27 24.57
C ALA A 261 -1.67 -4.78 23.18
N PHE A 262 -2.95 -5.12 23.02
CA PHE A 262 -3.49 -5.62 21.75
C PHE A 262 -3.32 -4.60 20.60
N GLN A 263 -3.64 -3.33 20.85
CA GLN A 263 -3.49 -2.27 19.85
C GLN A 263 -2.03 -2.03 19.47
N ALA A 264 -1.12 -2.04 20.44
CA ALA A 264 0.32 -1.89 20.19
C ALA A 264 0.86 -3.03 19.31
N ASP A 265 0.46 -4.26 19.61
CA ASP A 265 0.86 -5.43 18.82
C ASP A 265 0.31 -5.37 17.38
N LYS A 266 -0.93 -4.90 17.16
CA LYS A 266 -1.47 -4.66 15.81
C LYS A 266 -0.60 -3.69 15.01
N MET A 267 -0.19 -2.58 15.60
CA MET A 267 0.66 -1.62 14.92
C MET A 267 2.06 -2.18 14.64
N ALA A 268 2.60 -3.01 15.54
CA ALA A 268 3.86 -3.69 15.29
C ALA A 268 3.79 -4.61 14.05
N VAL A 269 2.68 -5.32 13.87
CA VAL A 269 2.45 -6.13 12.66
C VAL A 269 2.36 -5.25 11.40
N HIS A 270 1.60 -4.15 11.45
CA HIS A 270 1.48 -3.21 10.34
C HIS A 270 2.84 -2.63 9.92
N ALA A 271 3.64 -2.19 10.88
CA ALA A 271 4.99 -1.67 10.64
C ALA A 271 5.90 -2.74 10.02
N ALA A 272 5.84 -3.98 10.52
CA ALA A 272 6.61 -5.10 9.99
C ALA A 272 6.23 -5.44 8.54
N MET A 273 4.95 -5.28 8.15
CA MET A 273 4.51 -5.46 6.77
C MET A 273 5.12 -4.40 5.83
N ILE A 274 5.17 -3.14 6.26
CA ILE A 274 5.75 -2.03 5.47
C ILE A 274 7.27 -2.20 5.35
N ASP A 275 7.98 -2.52 6.42
CA ASP A 275 9.41 -2.82 6.41
C ASP A 275 9.74 -3.99 5.46
N SER A 276 8.94 -5.06 5.53
CA SER A 276 9.09 -6.20 4.59
C SER A 276 8.86 -5.78 3.14
N MET A 277 7.88 -4.91 2.88
CA MET A 277 7.62 -4.36 1.54
C MET A 277 8.80 -3.50 1.06
N ASP A 278 9.38 -2.66 1.91
CA ASP A 278 10.56 -1.85 1.55
C ASP A 278 11.76 -2.73 1.18
N ARG A 279 12.02 -3.81 1.94
CA ARG A 279 13.06 -4.79 1.59
C ARG A 279 12.78 -5.48 0.26
N ALA A 280 11.53 -5.84 0.01
CA ALA A 280 11.09 -6.46 -1.24
C ALA A 280 11.28 -5.52 -2.44
N ILE A 281 10.93 -4.23 -2.29
CA ILE A 281 11.21 -3.18 -3.27
C ILE A 281 12.72 -3.09 -3.52
N GLY A 282 13.53 -3.12 -2.46
CA GLY A 282 14.98 -3.11 -2.57
C GLY A 282 15.54 -4.18 -3.53
N ARG A 283 15.01 -5.40 -3.47
CA ARG A 283 15.40 -6.51 -4.38
C ARG A 283 15.09 -6.19 -5.85
N VAL A 284 13.96 -5.56 -6.11
CA VAL A 284 13.57 -5.14 -7.47
C VAL A 284 14.47 -4.01 -7.97
N LEU A 285 14.77 -3.01 -7.13
CA LEU A 285 15.71 -1.94 -7.47
C LEU A 285 17.13 -2.46 -7.72
N ASP A 286 17.58 -3.44 -6.94
CA ASP A 286 18.87 -4.09 -7.13
C ASP A 286 18.92 -4.87 -8.46
N GLN A 287 17.79 -5.45 -8.90
CA GLN A 287 17.70 -6.06 -10.22
C GLN A 287 17.82 -5.03 -11.35
N LEU A 288 17.19 -3.84 -11.21
CA LEU A 288 17.37 -2.74 -12.17
C LEU A 288 18.83 -2.30 -12.27
N ARG A 289 19.56 -2.23 -11.15
CA ARG A 289 21.00 -1.91 -11.14
C ARG A 289 21.82 -2.98 -11.85
N LYS A 290 21.54 -4.27 -11.57
CA LYS A 290 22.22 -5.41 -12.22
C LYS A 290 22.06 -5.40 -13.74
N MET A 291 20.90 -5.01 -14.24
CA MET A 291 20.65 -4.91 -15.69
C MET A 291 21.02 -3.54 -16.28
N LYS A 292 21.65 -2.65 -15.47
CA LYS A 292 22.09 -1.29 -15.86
C LYS A 292 20.94 -0.39 -16.37
N ALA A 293 19.72 -0.65 -15.93
CA ALA A 293 18.53 0.10 -16.34
C ALA A 293 18.06 1.11 -15.27
N PHE A 294 18.65 1.10 -14.06
CA PHE A 294 18.16 1.92 -12.94
C PHE A 294 18.14 3.42 -13.24
N ASP A 295 19.21 3.94 -13.86
CA ASP A 295 19.33 5.37 -14.12
C ASP A 295 18.38 5.86 -15.22
N ASP A 296 17.97 4.97 -16.12
CA ASP A 296 17.00 5.21 -17.20
C ASP A 296 15.59 4.71 -16.86
N THR A 297 15.29 4.48 -15.58
CA THR A 297 13.98 4.08 -15.12
C THR A 297 13.33 5.16 -14.25
N LEU A 298 12.15 5.64 -14.69
CA LEU A 298 11.27 6.42 -13.84
C LEU A 298 10.63 5.48 -12.81
N VAL A 299 11.03 5.62 -11.55
CA VAL A 299 10.46 4.89 -10.42
C VAL A 299 9.44 5.80 -9.72
N LEU A 300 8.20 5.37 -9.67
CA LEU A 300 7.11 6.01 -8.93
C LEU A 300 6.65 5.11 -7.80
N PHE A 301 6.55 5.63 -6.60
CA PHE A 301 5.96 4.93 -5.45
C PHE A 301 4.80 5.73 -4.89
N LEU A 302 3.65 5.07 -4.68
CA LEU A 302 2.44 5.67 -4.09
C LEU A 302 1.63 4.62 -3.33
N SER A 303 0.63 5.08 -2.55
CA SER A 303 -0.43 4.23 -1.98
C SER A 303 -1.76 4.49 -2.68
N ASP A 304 -2.60 3.47 -2.79
CA ASP A 304 -3.90 3.58 -3.48
C ASP A 304 -4.99 4.30 -2.66
N ASN A 305 -4.80 4.43 -1.37
CA ASN A 305 -5.58 5.26 -0.44
C ASN A 305 -4.82 5.39 0.88
N GLY A 306 -5.32 6.24 1.75
CA GLY A 306 -4.79 6.33 3.11
C GLY A 306 -5.05 5.09 3.95
N ALA A 307 -4.44 5.03 5.13
CA ALA A 307 -4.59 3.92 6.06
C ALA A 307 -6.06 3.69 6.46
N SER A 308 -6.43 2.42 6.65
CA SER A 308 -7.80 1.97 6.88
C SER A 308 -8.16 1.94 8.36
N ALA A 309 -9.33 2.51 8.68
CA ALA A 309 -9.95 2.38 10.00
C ALA A 309 -10.83 1.13 10.12
N GLU A 310 -11.02 0.37 9.04
CA GLU A 310 -11.92 -0.78 9.02
C GLU A 310 -11.51 -1.83 10.06
N VAL A 311 -12.52 -2.44 10.69
CA VAL A 311 -12.37 -3.59 11.59
C VAL A 311 -13.37 -4.64 11.15
N MET A 312 -12.87 -5.79 10.70
CA MET A 312 -13.70 -6.90 10.21
C MET A 312 -12.96 -8.23 10.38
N VAL A 313 -13.71 -9.33 10.29
CA VAL A 313 -13.17 -10.68 10.20
C VAL A 313 -13.82 -11.37 9.01
N ARG A 314 -13.01 -11.98 8.14
CA ARG A 314 -13.44 -12.68 6.92
C ARG A 314 -12.65 -13.96 6.71
N GLY A 315 -13.05 -14.73 5.70
CA GLY A 315 -12.28 -15.88 5.21
C GLY A 315 -12.18 -17.00 6.24
N ASP A 316 -10.97 -17.32 6.66
CA ASP A 316 -10.71 -18.43 7.61
C ASP A 316 -10.98 -18.06 9.07
N GLY A 317 -11.44 -16.81 9.33
CA GLY A 317 -11.75 -16.34 10.66
C GLY A 317 -10.51 -15.81 11.41
N HIS A 318 -10.62 -15.79 12.74
CA HIS A 318 -9.58 -15.34 13.66
C HIS A 318 -9.48 -16.35 14.81
N ASP A 319 -8.30 -16.89 15.02
CA ASP A 319 -7.99 -17.71 16.19
C ASP A 319 -7.38 -16.81 17.28
N PRO A 320 -8.10 -16.55 18.40
CA PRO A 320 -7.61 -15.69 19.47
C PRO A 320 -6.43 -16.28 20.26
N LYS A 321 -6.14 -17.60 20.08
CA LYS A 321 -4.99 -18.26 20.71
C LYS A 321 -3.74 -18.25 19.85
N ALA A 322 -3.86 -17.90 18.56
CA ALA A 322 -2.73 -17.85 17.66
C ALA A 322 -1.90 -16.56 17.90
N PRO A 323 -0.59 -16.60 17.67
CA PRO A 323 0.24 -15.39 17.74
C PRO A 323 -0.28 -14.30 16.81
N LEU A 324 -0.42 -13.07 17.31
CA LEU A 324 -0.91 -11.93 16.53
C LEU A 324 -0.01 -11.70 15.30
N GLY A 325 -0.65 -11.47 14.16
CA GLY A 325 0.04 -11.32 12.88
C GLY A 325 0.41 -12.63 12.18
N SER A 326 0.08 -13.79 12.76
CA SER A 326 0.25 -15.09 12.11
C SER A 326 -0.84 -15.38 11.07
N ALA A 327 -0.65 -16.45 10.29
CA ALA A 327 -1.59 -16.91 9.28
C ALA A 327 -3.00 -17.26 9.79
N TYR A 328 -3.15 -17.45 11.09
CA TYR A 328 -4.39 -17.86 11.75
C TYR A 328 -5.15 -16.70 12.40
N THR A 329 -4.61 -15.49 12.36
CA THR A 329 -5.28 -14.31 12.89
C THR A 329 -5.87 -13.45 11.77
N TYR A 330 -6.93 -12.72 12.06
CA TYR A 330 -7.47 -11.72 11.16
C TYR A 330 -7.50 -10.38 11.90
N LEU A 331 -6.49 -9.57 11.69
CA LEU A 331 -6.34 -8.26 12.33
C LEU A 331 -6.51 -7.16 11.31
N CYS A 332 -7.13 -6.06 11.74
CA CYS A 332 -7.23 -4.82 10.99
C CYS A 332 -6.57 -3.69 11.78
N LEU A 333 -6.11 -2.63 11.10
CA LEU A 333 -5.39 -1.55 11.78
C LEU A 333 -6.28 -0.80 12.78
N GLY A 334 -7.52 -0.46 12.37
CA GLY A 334 -8.47 0.24 13.21
C GLY A 334 -8.28 1.75 13.26
N ALA A 335 -9.28 2.47 13.81
CA ALA A 335 -9.35 3.92 13.75
C ALA A 335 -8.23 4.64 14.50
N GLY A 336 -7.79 4.12 15.64
CA GLY A 336 -6.73 4.75 16.44
C GLY A 336 -5.41 4.83 15.68
N TRP A 337 -4.94 3.71 15.15
CA TRP A 337 -3.68 3.67 14.43
C TRP A 337 -3.76 4.27 13.03
N SER A 338 -4.87 4.11 12.30
CA SER A 338 -5.02 4.79 11.00
C SER A 338 -4.98 6.31 11.13
N THR A 339 -5.47 6.87 12.24
CA THR A 339 -5.29 8.30 12.57
C THR A 339 -3.82 8.69 12.69
N ALA A 340 -2.99 7.86 13.33
CA ALA A 340 -1.55 8.10 13.41
C ALA A 340 -0.87 7.93 12.05
N CYS A 341 -1.22 6.89 11.29
CA CYS A 341 -0.66 6.62 9.97
C CYS A 341 -0.98 7.70 8.93
N ASN A 342 -2.14 8.34 9.03
CA ASN A 342 -2.56 9.42 8.14
C ASN A 342 -2.12 10.83 8.59
N THR A 343 -1.25 10.94 9.60
CA THR A 343 -0.73 12.26 10.04
C THR A 343 -0.15 13.04 8.86
N PRO A 344 -0.45 14.33 8.67
CA PRO A 344 -1.13 15.25 9.61
C PRO A 344 -2.65 15.31 9.46
N PHE A 345 -3.20 14.54 8.58
CA PHE A 345 -4.58 14.62 8.10
C PHE A 345 -5.59 13.99 9.07
N ARG A 346 -6.85 14.31 8.86
CA ARG A 346 -7.99 13.68 9.52
C ARG A 346 -8.62 12.62 8.62
N MET A 347 -9.37 11.72 9.23
CA MET A 347 -10.08 10.61 8.58
C MET A 347 -9.18 9.55 7.95
N HIS A 348 -9.76 8.66 7.16
CA HIS A 348 -9.20 7.38 6.81
C HIS A 348 -9.64 6.97 5.39
N LYS A 349 -9.11 5.87 4.88
CA LYS A 349 -9.62 5.16 3.70
C LYS A 349 -11.17 5.20 3.68
N THR A 350 -11.76 5.34 2.51
CA THR A 350 -13.21 5.50 2.22
C THR A 350 -13.80 6.87 2.52
N TRP A 351 -13.08 7.73 3.23
CA TRP A 351 -13.47 9.11 3.48
C TRP A 351 -12.81 10.03 2.46
N VAL A 352 -13.59 10.98 1.92
CA VAL A 352 -13.10 11.97 0.93
C VAL A 352 -12.18 13.05 1.52
N HIS A 353 -11.89 12.94 2.82
CA HIS A 353 -10.95 13.81 3.51
C HIS A 353 -9.50 13.44 3.18
N GLU A 354 -8.58 14.34 3.47
CA GLU A 354 -7.15 14.19 3.17
C GLU A 354 -6.56 12.86 3.69
N GLY A 355 -6.96 12.40 4.89
CA GLY A 355 -6.48 11.11 5.42
C GLY A 355 -6.92 9.88 4.62
N GLY A 356 -7.96 10.01 3.78
CA GLY A 356 -8.36 8.97 2.83
C GLY A 356 -7.76 9.17 1.44
N ALA A 357 -7.74 10.42 0.96
CA ALA A 357 -7.48 10.75 -0.43
C ALA A 357 -6.06 11.23 -0.73
N CYS A 358 -5.33 11.77 0.25
CA CYS A 358 -3.96 12.26 0.07
C CYS A 358 -2.95 11.22 0.56
N THR A 359 -2.09 10.75 -0.33
CA THR A 359 -1.07 9.71 -0.04
C THR A 359 0.31 10.16 -0.49
N PRO A 360 1.39 9.55 0.04
CA PRO A 360 2.72 9.88 -0.41
C PRO A 360 2.92 9.53 -1.89
N LEU A 361 3.64 10.38 -2.62
CA LEU A 361 4.20 10.06 -3.92
C LEU A 361 5.68 10.38 -3.91
N VAL A 362 6.50 9.38 -4.20
CA VAL A 362 7.94 9.52 -4.46
C VAL A 362 8.19 9.28 -5.94
N ALA A 363 8.91 10.19 -6.60
CA ALA A 363 9.34 10.04 -7.98
C ALA A 363 10.89 10.11 -8.06
N HIS A 364 11.49 9.11 -8.67
CA HIS A 364 12.94 9.01 -8.80
C HIS A 364 13.30 8.59 -10.23
N TRP A 365 14.15 9.39 -10.88
CA TRP A 365 14.66 9.09 -12.22
C TRP A 365 16.01 9.81 -12.42
N PRO A 366 17.14 9.15 -12.19
CA PRO A 366 18.46 9.77 -12.24
C PRO A 366 18.75 10.57 -13.51
N ASN A 367 18.48 10.01 -14.68
CA ASN A 367 18.75 10.67 -15.96
C ASN A 367 17.67 11.67 -16.40
N GLY A 368 16.46 11.63 -15.82
CA GLY A 368 15.34 12.48 -16.25
C GLY A 368 14.95 13.59 -15.28
N ILE A 369 15.24 13.43 -13.99
CA ILE A 369 14.89 14.42 -12.95
C ILE A 369 16.19 15.00 -12.38
N GLN A 370 16.45 16.28 -12.59
CA GLN A 370 17.66 16.95 -12.08
C GLN A 370 17.57 17.27 -10.58
N ALA A 371 16.39 17.59 -10.09
CA ALA A 371 16.15 17.93 -8.70
C ALA A 371 16.34 16.72 -7.77
N ARG A 372 16.91 16.93 -6.59
CA ARG A 372 17.22 15.88 -5.62
C ARG A 372 16.71 16.27 -4.23
N GLY A 373 15.96 15.35 -3.59
CA GLY A 373 15.50 15.53 -2.22
C GLY A 373 14.48 16.64 -2.01
N GLU A 374 13.87 17.13 -3.08
CA GLU A 374 12.97 18.28 -3.03
C GLU A 374 11.50 17.89 -2.79
N TRP A 375 10.77 18.82 -2.18
CA TRP A 375 9.32 18.77 -2.09
C TRP A 375 8.67 19.44 -3.31
N ARG A 376 7.58 18.82 -3.78
CA ARG A 376 6.68 19.40 -4.79
C ARG A 376 5.30 19.62 -4.17
N HIS A 377 4.84 20.86 -4.24
CA HIS A 377 3.56 21.28 -3.67
C HIS A 377 2.46 21.40 -4.73
N THR A 378 2.77 21.17 -5.99
CA THR A 378 1.79 21.12 -7.07
C THR A 378 0.87 19.92 -6.86
N PRO A 379 -0.46 20.13 -6.81
CA PRO A 379 -1.41 19.03 -6.70
C PRO A 379 -1.32 18.08 -7.90
N GLY A 380 -1.41 16.79 -7.63
CA GLY A 380 -1.53 15.73 -8.62
C GLY A 380 -2.62 14.74 -8.22
N HIS A 381 -3.10 13.97 -9.19
CA HIS A 381 -4.10 12.93 -8.97
C HIS A 381 -3.71 11.64 -9.72
N ALA A 382 -4.06 10.47 -9.15
CA ALA A 382 -3.86 9.16 -9.76
C ALA A 382 -4.68 8.98 -11.05
#